data_f77352e268ca79730a34de8e5c34442b
#
_entry.id   f77352e268ca79730a34de8e5c34442b
#
_cell.length_a   1.000
_cell.length_b   1.000
_cell.length_c   1.000
_cell.angle_alpha   90.00
_cell.angle_beta   90.00
_cell.angle_gamma   90.00
#
_symmetry.space_group_name_H-M   'P 1'
#
loop_
_entity.id
_entity.type
_entity.pdbx_description
1 polymer ?
#
loop_
_entity_poly.entity_id
_entity_poly.type
_entity_poly.pdbx_seq_one_letter_code
_entity_poly.pdbx_strand_id
1 'polypeptide(L)'
;MLATALRRAAPPARPAPLTGRARLVPLGVGLLVLVLYVWWSLLQWHRWEVPSWDLGIFTQLAKSYAAGDGPVVHIKGHGANLLGDHFHPILVLLGPVYALFPSALTLLVVQDVLVAVSAGALTGFAVRALGPGPGAALGLAYGISFGLQAAVAVQFHEVAFALPLLVLALGCLVERRWTAAALWAAPVAFVKEDLGVTVAVLGLVLAWRAHREADGDRRPVALGLALAAWGAAWSALAVTVVLPALSPDGRFAYADRLDLAAVAADPAGALVSLVLPGQKAHTWLAVLAVGVVVAVRSPLALVALPTLLWRMLSPNHGYWGTGWHYSAVLMPIVFVALLDAVLRLRGGRLRRLARAAPALALVVALLMVPGRPLADLVDPAAYRPDPRAGAKAAVVAAVPEGASVATDLTLLHHLVPGAQVHWLGSEGDPAPDYVVVDRLGAAWGGNPPGDVAGWARQRYGAGYTEVRDEKHLVLVRRRG
;
A
#
# COMPACT_ATOMS: atom_id res chain seq x y z
N MET A 1 29.39 -33.20 25.34
CA MET A 1 28.01 -33.40 25.85
C MET A 1 27.01 -32.30 25.43
N LEU A 2 27.21 -31.57 24.33
CA LEU A 2 26.28 -30.53 23.81
C LEU A 2 25.53 -30.97 22.53
N ALA A 3 25.78 -32.17 22.03
CA ALA A 3 25.24 -32.61 20.74
C ALA A 3 23.92 -33.42 20.81
N THR A 4 23.38 -33.69 21.99
CA THR A 4 22.24 -34.62 22.13
C THR A 4 20.90 -33.96 22.45
N ALA A 5 20.80 -32.61 22.45
CA ALA A 5 19.58 -31.89 22.84
C ALA A 5 18.71 -31.36 21.68
N LEU A 6 19.09 -31.64 20.43
CA LEU A 6 18.27 -31.32 19.26
C LEU A 6 17.46 -32.57 18.82
N ARG A 7 16.62 -33.11 19.69
CA ARG A 7 15.55 -34.00 19.22
C ARG A 7 14.73 -33.24 18.18
N ARG A 8 14.81 -33.67 16.91
CA ARG A 8 13.92 -33.23 15.84
C ARG A 8 12.49 -33.44 16.33
N ALA A 9 11.79 -32.38 16.66
CA ALA A 9 10.34 -32.44 16.90
C ALA A 9 9.71 -33.00 15.62
N ALA A 10 8.86 -34.02 15.76
CA ALA A 10 8.08 -34.54 14.63
C ALA A 10 7.44 -33.40 13.85
N PRO A 11 7.42 -33.44 12.51
CA PRO A 11 6.79 -32.41 11.70
C PRO A 11 5.35 -32.22 12.21
N PRO A 12 4.90 -30.96 12.45
CA PRO A 12 3.50 -30.75 12.79
C PRO A 12 2.64 -31.31 11.66
N ALA A 13 1.65 -32.12 12.01
CA ALA A 13 0.64 -32.60 11.06
C ALA A 13 0.09 -31.42 10.25
N ARG A 14 -0.25 -31.64 8.98
CA ARG A 14 -0.90 -30.60 8.16
C ARG A 14 -2.10 -30.07 8.94
N PRO A 15 -2.23 -28.74 9.09
CA PRO A 15 -3.33 -28.19 9.86
C PRO A 15 -4.66 -28.66 9.26
N ALA A 16 -5.55 -29.17 10.11
CA ALA A 16 -6.86 -29.58 9.69
C ALA A 16 -7.68 -28.39 9.16
N PRO A 17 -8.55 -28.59 8.18
CA PRO A 17 -9.46 -27.54 7.73
C PRO A 17 -10.30 -27.05 8.89
N LEU A 18 -10.61 -25.75 8.90
CA LEU A 18 -11.55 -25.19 9.88
C LEU A 18 -12.94 -25.84 9.71
N THR A 19 -13.52 -26.33 10.79
CA THR A 19 -14.81 -27.00 10.81
C THR A 19 -15.80 -26.25 11.70
N GLY A 20 -17.09 -26.44 11.47
CA GLY A 20 -18.15 -25.89 12.29
C GLY A 20 -18.05 -24.35 12.44
N ARG A 21 -18.30 -23.85 13.66
CA ARG A 21 -18.32 -22.41 13.99
C ARG A 21 -16.93 -21.75 13.86
N ALA A 22 -15.83 -22.52 13.88
CA ALA A 22 -14.48 -21.96 13.74
C ALA A 22 -14.25 -21.28 12.39
N ARG A 23 -14.94 -21.70 11.32
CA ARG A 23 -14.88 -21.02 9.99
C ARG A 23 -15.49 -19.62 10.00
N LEU A 24 -16.42 -19.34 10.92
CA LEU A 24 -17.09 -18.05 10.98
C LEU A 24 -16.17 -16.97 11.55
N VAL A 25 -15.14 -17.33 12.32
CA VAL A 25 -14.22 -16.35 12.93
C VAL A 25 -13.43 -15.57 11.87
N PRO A 26 -12.75 -16.20 10.89
CA PRO A 26 -12.07 -15.46 9.83
C PRO A 26 -13.00 -14.59 8.99
N LEU A 27 -14.22 -15.10 8.69
CA LEU A 27 -15.23 -14.35 7.94
C LEU A 27 -15.71 -13.14 8.75
N GLY A 28 -15.99 -13.33 10.04
CA GLY A 28 -16.46 -12.25 10.93
C GLY A 28 -15.41 -11.15 11.09
N VAL A 29 -14.12 -11.52 11.26
CA VAL A 29 -13.04 -10.54 11.35
C VAL A 29 -12.84 -9.80 10.01
N GLY A 30 -12.83 -10.53 8.89
CA GLY A 30 -12.74 -9.92 7.57
C GLY A 30 -13.89 -8.96 7.30
N LEU A 31 -15.13 -9.36 7.60
CA LEU A 31 -16.31 -8.52 7.41
C LEU A 31 -16.27 -7.26 8.32
N LEU A 32 -15.87 -7.42 9.58
CA LEU A 32 -15.74 -6.27 10.49
C LEU A 32 -14.70 -5.27 9.97
N VAL A 33 -13.54 -5.76 9.53
CA VAL A 33 -12.48 -4.91 8.94
C VAL A 33 -12.98 -4.21 7.67
N LEU A 34 -13.72 -4.93 6.79
CA LEU A 34 -14.35 -4.36 5.61
C LEU A 34 -15.30 -3.22 5.96
N VAL A 35 -16.21 -3.47 6.91
CA VAL A 35 -17.21 -2.47 7.33
C VAL A 35 -16.52 -1.21 7.88
N LEU A 36 -15.51 -1.37 8.74
CA LEU A 36 -14.77 -0.26 9.32
C LEU A 36 -14.09 0.62 8.26
N TYR A 37 -13.40 0.00 7.30
CA TYR A 37 -12.66 0.75 6.28
C TYR A 37 -13.56 1.32 5.19
N VAL A 38 -14.57 0.58 4.73
CA VAL A 38 -15.55 1.13 3.77
C VAL A 38 -16.29 2.31 4.40
N TRP A 39 -16.69 2.20 5.68
CA TRP A 39 -17.32 3.31 6.36
C TRP A 39 -16.41 4.54 6.43
N TRP A 40 -15.13 4.35 6.81
CA TRP A 40 -14.18 5.44 6.84
C TRP A 40 -13.88 6.01 5.45
N SER A 41 -13.73 5.18 4.42
CA SER A 41 -13.52 5.61 3.02
C SER A 41 -14.70 6.41 2.48
N LEU A 42 -15.94 6.02 2.82
CA LEU A 42 -17.14 6.80 2.49
C LEU A 42 -17.14 8.14 3.22
N LEU A 43 -16.72 8.18 4.48
CA LEU A 43 -16.62 9.42 5.25
C LEU A 43 -15.61 10.38 4.62
N GLN A 44 -14.42 9.88 4.27
CA GLN A 44 -13.38 10.64 3.55
C GLN A 44 -13.91 11.17 2.21
N TRP A 45 -14.64 10.35 1.45
CA TRP A 45 -15.26 10.72 0.19
C TRP A 45 -16.29 11.86 0.35
N HIS A 46 -17.15 11.76 1.35
CA HIS A 46 -18.14 12.81 1.65
C HIS A 46 -17.53 14.13 2.13
N ARG A 47 -16.36 14.06 2.73
CA ARG A 47 -15.58 15.24 3.15
C ARG A 47 -14.75 15.85 2.02
N TRP A 48 -14.78 15.28 0.81
CA TRP A 48 -13.98 15.73 -0.33
C TRP A 48 -12.47 15.77 -0.01
N GLU A 49 -11.98 14.82 0.76
CA GLU A 49 -10.59 14.77 1.13
C GLU A 49 -9.71 14.35 -0.03
N VAL A 50 -8.59 15.05 -0.20
CA VAL A 50 -7.59 14.79 -1.23
C VAL A 50 -6.20 14.86 -0.59
N PRO A 51 -5.74 13.78 0.05
CA PRO A 51 -4.43 13.76 0.71
C PRO A 51 -3.26 13.81 -0.27
N SER A 52 -3.47 13.36 -1.51
CA SER A 52 -2.47 13.34 -2.58
C SER A 52 -3.15 13.27 -3.96
N TRP A 53 -2.36 13.26 -5.02
CA TRP A 53 -2.85 13.08 -6.39
C TRP A 53 -3.04 11.61 -6.79
N ASP A 54 -2.59 10.64 -5.94
CA ASP A 54 -2.47 9.22 -6.29
C ASP A 54 -3.81 8.60 -6.65
N LEU A 55 -4.88 8.92 -5.92
CA LEU A 55 -6.22 8.41 -6.26
C LEU A 55 -6.64 8.85 -7.68
N GLY A 56 -6.34 10.08 -8.08
CA GLY A 56 -6.61 10.56 -9.44
C GLY A 56 -5.78 9.81 -10.49
N ILE A 57 -4.47 9.63 -10.24
CA ILE A 57 -3.55 8.88 -11.10
C ILE A 57 -4.06 7.45 -11.32
N PHE A 58 -4.33 6.72 -10.23
CA PHE A 58 -4.77 5.33 -10.32
C PHE A 58 -6.19 5.19 -10.86
N THR A 59 -7.08 6.18 -10.64
CA THR A 59 -8.41 6.19 -11.27
C THR A 59 -8.30 6.37 -12.78
N GLN A 60 -7.43 7.27 -13.25
CA GLN A 60 -7.20 7.46 -14.68
C GLN A 60 -6.53 6.22 -15.30
N LEU A 61 -5.61 5.58 -14.60
CA LEU A 61 -5.03 4.30 -15.02
C LEU A 61 -6.10 3.22 -15.17
N ALA A 62 -6.98 3.07 -14.18
CA ALA A 62 -8.07 2.09 -14.22
C ALA A 62 -9.04 2.35 -15.36
N LYS A 63 -9.37 3.64 -15.62
CA LYS A 63 -10.17 4.09 -16.76
C LYS A 63 -9.51 3.73 -18.09
N SER A 64 -8.21 3.98 -18.23
CA SER A 64 -7.42 3.66 -19.42
C SER A 64 -7.36 2.16 -19.68
N TYR A 65 -7.13 1.34 -18.65
CA TYR A 65 -7.21 -0.12 -18.78
C TYR A 65 -8.62 -0.62 -19.15
N ALA A 66 -9.67 0.01 -18.59
CA ALA A 66 -11.05 -0.34 -18.92
C ALA A 66 -11.40 -0.03 -20.40
N ALA A 67 -10.82 1.02 -20.96
CA ALA A 67 -10.96 1.39 -22.36
C ALA A 67 -10.08 0.56 -23.32
N GLY A 68 -9.08 -0.17 -22.80
CA GLY A 68 -8.12 -0.91 -23.62
C GLY A 68 -6.93 -0.07 -24.11
N ASP A 69 -6.77 1.16 -23.62
CA ASP A 69 -5.73 2.11 -24.04
C ASP A 69 -4.37 1.83 -23.38
N GLY A 70 -4.30 0.82 -22.48
CA GLY A 70 -3.07 0.48 -21.78
C GLY A 70 -2.81 1.39 -20.57
N PRO A 71 -1.56 1.51 -20.10
CA PRO A 71 -1.22 2.23 -18.86
C PRO A 71 -1.02 3.75 -19.07
N VAL A 72 -1.91 4.40 -19.82
CA VAL A 72 -1.80 5.84 -20.12
C VAL A 72 -2.45 6.70 -19.03
N VAL A 73 -1.70 7.67 -18.50
CA VAL A 73 -2.16 8.59 -17.43
C VAL A 73 -1.72 10.02 -17.73
N HIS A 74 -2.65 10.82 -18.22
CA HIS A 74 -2.41 12.23 -18.59
C HIS A 74 -2.12 13.14 -17.40
N ILE A 75 -2.52 12.76 -16.19
CA ILE A 75 -2.17 13.48 -14.95
C ILE A 75 -0.65 13.54 -14.73
N LYS A 76 0.08 12.55 -15.21
CA LYS A 76 1.56 12.49 -15.13
C LYS A 76 2.25 13.14 -16.33
N GLY A 77 1.50 13.73 -17.25
CA GLY A 77 1.93 14.32 -18.51
C GLY A 77 1.16 13.73 -19.69
N HIS A 78 0.98 14.50 -20.75
CA HIS A 78 0.22 14.08 -21.91
C HIS A 78 0.74 12.75 -22.51
N GLY A 79 -0.11 11.72 -22.51
CA GLY A 79 0.23 10.39 -23.02
C GLY A 79 1.24 9.61 -22.16
N ALA A 80 1.52 10.05 -20.92
CA ALA A 80 2.51 9.39 -20.08
C ALA A 80 2.14 7.93 -19.79
N ASN A 81 3.10 7.03 -20.00
CA ASN A 81 2.98 5.62 -19.64
C ASN A 81 3.32 5.45 -18.16
N LEU A 82 2.33 5.09 -17.34
CA LEU A 82 2.52 4.99 -15.89
C LEU A 82 3.47 3.85 -15.47
N LEU A 83 3.68 2.84 -16.31
CA LEU A 83 4.71 1.82 -16.07
C LEU A 83 6.14 2.35 -16.24
N GLY A 84 6.32 3.58 -16.74
CA GLY A 84 7.60 4.30 -16.73
C GLY A 84 7.85 5.07 -15.43
N ASP A 85 6.80 5.29 -14.60
CA ASP A 85 6.91 5.92 -13.28
C ASP A 85 7.17 4.86 -12.19
N HIS A 86 6.32 3.83 -12.13
CA HIS A 86 6.43 2.69 -11.21
C HIS A 86 6.07 1.38 -11.89
N PHE A 87 6.75 0.29 -11.52
CA PHE A 87 6.48 -1.05 -12.06
C PHE A 87 5.37 -1.74 -11.25
N HIS A 88 4.14 -1.58 -11.72
CA HIS A 88 2.93 -2.13 -11.07
C HIS A 88 1.96 -2.80 -12.07
N PRO A 89 2.41 -3.75 -12.90
CA PRO A 89 1.54 -4.37 -13.92
C PRO A 89 0.31 -5.07 -13.36
N ILE A 90 0.30 -5.44 -12.08
CA ILE A 90 -0.86 -6.04 -11.40
C ILE A 90 -2.10 -5.13 -11.44
N LEU A 91 -1.92 -3.82 -11.59
CA LEU A 91 -3.02 -2.86 -11.62
C LEU A 91 -3.91 -2.98 -12.87
N VAL A 92 -3.51 -3.76 -13.88
CA VAL A 92 -4.39 -4.12 -15.00
C VAL A 92 -5.69 -4.78 -14.50
N LEU A 93 -5.68 -5.42 -13.33
CA LEU A 93 -6.85 -6.01 -12.70
C LEU A 93 -7.91 -4.98 -12.29
N LEU A 94 -7.55 -3.70 -12.20
CA LEU A 94 -8.52 -2.61 -11.94
C LEU A 94 -9.41 -2.34 -13.16
N GLY A 95 -8.95 -2.58 -14.38
CA GLY A 95 -9.69 -2.28 -15.60
C GLY A 95 -11.10 -2.89 -15.62
N PRO A 96 -11.26 -4.22 -15.49
CA PRO A 96 -12.58 -4.86 -15.44
C PRO A 96 -13.47 -4.36 -14.30
N VAL A 97 -12.90 -4.08 -13.13
CA VAL A 97 -13.67 -3.58 -11.98
C VAL A 97 -14.16 -2.16 -12.23
N TYR A 98 -13.30 -1.30 -12.77
CA TYR A 98 -13.64 0.07 -13.13
C TYR A 98 -14.67 0.13 -14.27
N ALA A 99 -14.59 -0.75 -15.25
CA ALA A 99 -15.59 -0.85 -16.32
C ALA A 99 -17.01 -1.10 -15.80
N LEU A 100 -17.13 -1.86 -14.69
CA LEU A 100 -18.43 -2.13 -14.03
C LEU A 100 -18.87 -0.97 -13.13
N PHE A 101 -17.92 -0.29 -12.49
CA PHE A 101 -18.18 0.77 -11.51
C PHE A 101 -17.24 1.97 -11.79
N PRO A 102 -17.53 2.84 -12.77
CA PRO A 102 -16.63 3.91 -13.22
C PRO A 102 -16.59 5.09 -12.25
N SER A 103 -15.87 4.93 -11.15
CA SER A 103 -15.74 5.95 -10.09
C SER A 103 -14.39 5.80 -9.37
N ALA A 104 -13.83 6.91 -8.88
CA ALA A 104 -12.67 6.85 -8.00
C ALA A 104 -12.99 6.17 -6.65
N LEU A 105 -14.23 6.25 -6.18
CA LEU A 105 -14.70 5.51 -5.00
C LEU A 105 -14.50 3.99 -5.14
N THR A 106 -14.59 3.46 -6.36
CA THR A 106 -14.34 2.03 -6.65
C THR A 106 -12.96 1.60 -6.20
N LEU A 107 -11.93 2.43 -6.40
CA LEU A 107 -10.57 2.10 -6.01
C LEU A 107 -10.41 2.09 -4.48
N LEU A 108 -11.08 3.00 -3.78
CA LEU A 108 -11.12 3.00 -2.32
C LEU A 108 -11.73 1.69 -1.79
N VAL A 109 -12.89 1.29 -2.33
CA VAL A 109 -13.55 0.04 -1.94
C VAL A 109 -12.70 -1.18 -2.30
N VAL A 110 -12.02 -1.20 -3.45
CA VAL A 110 -11.10 -2.29 -3.82
C VAL A 110 -9.98 -2.41 -2.80
N GLN A 111 -9.36 -1.30 -2.37
CA GLN A 111 -8.35 -1.31 -1.32
C GLN A 111 -8.90 -1.90 -0.01
N ASP A 112 -10.10 -1.45 0.43
CA ASP A 112 -10.74 -1.91 1.65
C ASP A 112 -11.04 -3.41 1.61
N VAL A 113 -11.49 -3.92 0.45
CA VAL A 113 -11.70 -5.37 0.22
C VAL A 113 -10.38 -6.13 0.33
N LEU A 114 -9.30 -5.65 -0.28
CA LEU A 114 -7.98 -6.31 -0.21
C LEU A 114 -7.46 -6.35 1.23
N VAL A 115 -7.63 -5.27 2.01
CA VAL A 115 -7.30 -5.24 3.45
C VAL A 115 -8.14 -6.26 4.22
N ALA A 116 -9.45 -6.30 3.99
CA ALA A 116 -10.38 -7.22 4.67
C ALA A 116 -10.09 -8.69 4.35
N VAL A 117 -9.83 -9.00 3.07
CA VAL A 117 -9.43 -10.35 2.63
C VAL A 117 -8.14 -10.77 3.30
N SER A 118 -7.16 -9.89 3.39
CA SER A 118 -5.89 -10.19 4.06
C SER A 118 -6.08 -10.43 5.56
N ALA A 119 -6.95 -9.64 6.23
CA ALA A 119 -7.27 -9.81 7.65
C ALA A 119 -8.01 -11.14 7.91
N GLY A 120 -8.99 -11.48 7.07
CA GLY A 120 -9.68 -12.77 7.12
C GLY A 120 -8.72 -13.95 6.91
N ALA A 121 -7.82 -13.85 5.92
CA ALA A 121 -6.83 -14.89 5.63
C ALA A 121 -5.86 -15.10 6.81
N LEU A 122 -5.29 -14.02 7.37
CA LEU A 122 -4.44 -14.09 8.56
C LEU A 122 -5.17 -14.74 9.74
N THR A 123 -6.41 -14.30 9.98
CA THR A 123 -7.27 -14.89 11.03
C THR A 123 -7.44 -16.38 10.81
N GLY A 124 -7.65 -16.82 9.56
CA GLY A 124 -7.78 -18.23 9.21
C GLY A 124 -6.53 -19.05 9.59
N PHE A 125 -5.34 -18.55 9.27
CA PHE A 125 -4.07 -19.19 9.70
C PHE A 125 -3.94 -19.21 11.22
N ALA A 126 -4.25 -18.07 11.87
CA ALA A 126 -4.12 -17.95 13.31
C ALA A 126 -5.14 -18.83 14.08
N VAL A 127 -6.40 -18.94 13.62
CA VAL A 127 -7.40 -19.82 14.22
C VAL A 127 -7.01 -21.29 14.10
N ARG A 128 -6.49 -21.71 12.95
CA ARG A 128 -5.99 -23.10 12.79
C ARG A 128 -4.84 -23.42 13.74
N ALA A 129 -3.98 -22.43 14.00
CA ALA A 129 -2.77 -22.62 14.78
C ALA A 129 -2.95 -22.45 16.30
N LEU A 130 -3.80 -21.51 16.72
CA LEU A 130 -3.92 -21.04 18.10
C LEU A 130 -5.33 -21.20 18.69
N GLY A 131 -6.32 -21.54 17.86
CA GLY A 131 -7.73 -21.58 18.24
C GLY A 131 -8.47 -20.23 18.01
N PRO A 132 -9.81 -20.25 18.18
CA PRO A 132 -10.66 -19.12 17.77
C PRO A 132 -10.36 -17.80 18.45
N GLY A 133 -10.21 -17.77 19.78
CA GLY A 133 -10.00 -16.54 20.54
C GLY A 133 -8.68 -15.83 20.21
N PRO A 134 -7.52 -16.49 20.41
CA PRO A 134 -6.23 -15.90 20.03
C PRO A 134 -6.12 -15.59 18.54
N GLY A 135 -6.73 -16.42 17.68
CA GLY A 135 -6.76 -16.19 16.24
C GLY A 135 -7.55 -14.94 15.88
N ALA A 136 -8.71 -14.71 16.48
CA ALA A 136 -9.49 -13.50 16.30
C ALA A 136 -8.72 -12.26 16.80
N ALA A 137 -8.09 -12.34 17.98
CA ALA A 137 -7.31 -11.24 18.54
C ALA A 137 -6.17 -10.84 17.60
N LEU A 138 -5.42 -11.81 17.02
CA LEU A 138 -4.33 -11.53 16.10
C LEU A 138 -4.85 -10.92 14.78
N GLY A 139 -5.95 -11.45 14.24
CA GLY A 139 -6.57 -10.93 13.01
C GLY A 139 -7.12 -9.52 13.16
N LEU A 140 -7.78 -9.22 14.29
CA LEU A 140 -8.25 -7.88 14.59
C LEU A 140 -7.08 -6.91 14.79
N ALA A 141 -6.05 -7.31 15.55
CA ALA A 141 -4.84 -6.51 15.73
C ALA A 141 -4.19 -6.13 14.40
N TYR A 142 -4.12 -7.08 13.47
CA TYR A 142 -3.65 -6.83 12.11
C TYR A 142 -4.57 -5.87 11.38
N GLY A 143 -5.88 -6.16 11.34
CA GLY A 143 -6.86 -5.37 10.60
C GLY A 143 -6.91 -3.89 11.00
N ILE A 144 -6.70 -3.59 12.31
CA ILE A 144 -6.68 -2.21 12.82
C ILE A 144 -5.26 -1.66 13.02
N SER A 145 -4.22 -2.33 12.48
CA SER A 145 -2.83 -1.91 12.67
C SER A 145 -2.53 -0.56 12.02
N PHE A 146 -1.57 0.16 12.59
CA PHE A 146 -1.22 1.52 12.16
C PHE A 146 -0.84 1.61 10.68
N GLY A 147 -0.17 0.60 10.14
CA GLY A 147 0.28 0.60 8.74
C GLY A 147 -0.86 0.43 7.75
N LEU A 148 -1.92 -0.34 8.10
CA LEU A 148 -3.12 -0.47 7.27
C LEU A 148 -3.97 0.79 7.34
N GLN A 149 -4.17 1.36 8.54
CA GLN A 149 -4.89 2.63 8.70
C GLN A 149 -4.21 3.76 7.91
N ALA A 150 -2.89 3.87 7.98
CA ALA A 150 -2.14 4.89 7.24
C ALA A 150 -2.26 4.71 5.71
N ALA A 151 -2.29 3.47 5.22
CA ALA A 151 -2.47 3.21 3.79
C ALA A 151 -3.86 3.63 3.31
N VAL A 152 -4.91 3.33 4.07
CA VAL A 152 -6.28 3.74 3.71
C VAL A 152 -6.45 5.26 3.82
N ALA A 153 -5.78 5.91 4.80
CA ALA A 153 -5.81 7.36 4.97
C ALA A 153 -5.32 8.14 3.75
N VAL A 154 -4.30 7.64 3.07
CA VAL A 154 -3.74 8.28 1.88
C VAL A 154 -4.39 7.81 0.58
N GLN A 155 -5.54 7.14 0.69
CA GLN A 155 -6.35 6.61 -0.40
C GLN A 155 -5.70 5.42 -1.11
N PHE A 156 -6.20 5.06 -2.30
CA PHE A 156 -5.76 3.87 -3.00
C PHE A 156 -4.28 3.94 -3.40
N HIS A 157 -3.56 2.84 -3.09
CA HIS A 157 -2.21 2.59 -3.58
C HIS A 157 -2.04 1.12 -3.99
N GLU A 158 -1.16 0.87 -4.97
CA GLU A 158 -0.87 -0.45 -5.53
C GLU A 158 -0.47 -1.49 -4.47
N VAL A 159 0.17 -1.06 -3.40
CA VAL A 159 0.62 -1.94 -2.29
C VAL A 159 -0.52 -2.69 -1.60
N ALA A 160 -1.77 -2.26 -1.77
CA ALA A 160 -2.94 -2.98 -1.25
C ALA A 160 -3.02 -4.40 -1.81
N PHE A 161 -2.64 -4.63 -3.07
CA PHE A 161 -2.59 -5.96 -3.68
C PHE A 161 -1.55 -6.88 -3.02
N ALA A 162 -0.46 -6.33 -2.47
CA ALA A 162 0.54 -7.13 -1.78
C ALA A 162 0.02 -7.72 -0.45
N LEU A 163 -0.97 -7.10 0.20
CA LEU A 163 -1.43 -7.50 1.53
C LEU A 163 -1.95 -8.94 1.58
N PRO A 164 -2.98 -9.33 0.79
CA PRO A 164 -3.47 -10.71 0.79
C PRO A 164 -2.41 -11.68 0.25
N LEU A 165 -1.63 -11.30 -0.75
CA LEU A 165 -0.58 -12.14 -1.33
C LEU A 165 0.49 -12.50 -0.30
N LEU A 166 0.99 -11.51 0.45
CA LEU A 166 1.99 -11.73 1.50
C LEU A 166 1.42 -12.54 2.67
N VAL A 167 0.18 -12.28 3.12
CA VAL A 167 -0.46 -13.10 4.16
C VAL A 167 -0.56 -14.55 3.73
N LEU A 168 -1.03 -14.81 2.51
CA LEU A 168 -1.18 -16.16 1.97
C LEU A 168 0.16 -16.85 1.78
N ALA A 169 1.15 -16.15 1.23
CA ALA A 169 2.50 -16.69 1.03
C ALA A 169 3.16 -17.08 2.36
N LEU A 170 3.21 -16.13 3.30
CA LEU A 170 3.85 -16.35 4.60
C LEU A 170 3.06 -17.32 5.46
N GLY A 171 1.71 -17.29 5.44
CA GLY A 171 0.87 -18.24 6.13
C GLY A 171 1.06 -19.67 5.62
N CYS A 172 1.11 -19.87 4.30
CA CYS A 172 1.46 -21.16 3.69
C CYS A 172 2.87 -21.61 4.09
N LEU A 173 3.81 -20.67 4.20
CA LEU A 173 5.17 -20.97 4.65
C LEU A 173 5.20 -21.44 6.11
N VAL A 174 4.38 -20.84 6.99
CA VAL A 174 4.21 -21.32 8.38
C VAL A 174 3.63 -22.74 8.41
N GLU A 175 2.69 -23.04 7.53
CA GLU A 175 2.07 -24.37 7.40
C GLU A 175 2.93 -25.36 6.59
N ARG A 176 4.16 -25.02 6.18
CA ARG A 176 5.06 -25.86 5.35
C ARG A 176 4.47 -26.27 3.99
N ARG A 177 3.57 -25.46 3.46
CA ARG A 177 2.98 -25.61 2.13
C ARG A 177 3.85 -24.88 1.12
N TRP A 178 5.05 -25.41 0.88
CA TRP A 178 6.15 -24.72 0.16
C TRP A 178 5.74 -24.21 -1.21
N THR A 179 5.09 -25.06 -2.03
CA THR A 179 4.64 -24.68 -3.38
C THR A 179 3.59 -23.58 -3.33
N ALA A 180 2.60 -23.68 -2.43
CA ALA A 180 1.58 -22.64 -2.28
C ALA A 180 2.20 -21.33 -1.80
N ALA A 181 3.18 -21.38 -0.89
CA ALA A 181 3.89 -20.19 -0.45
C ALA A 181 4.60 -19.48 -1.60
N ALA A 182 5.31 -20.23 -2.46
CA ALA A 182 5.98 -19.68 -3.63
C ALA A 182 5.00 -19.11 -4.67
N LEU A 183 3.88 -19.81 -4.94
CA LEU A 183 2.87 -19.35 -5.90
C LEU A 183 2.18 -18.05 -5.45
N TRP A 184 1.90 -17.88 -4.15
CA TRP A 184 1.34 -16.63 -3.63
C TRP A 184 2.38 -15.51 -3.52
N ALA A 185 3.66 -15.84 -3.33
CA ALA A 185 4.72 -14.85 -3.27
C ALA A 185 5.14 -14.30 -4.63
N ALA A 186 5.15 -15.13 -5.68
CA ALA A 186 5.66 -14.76 -6.99
C ALA A 186 4.99 -13.49 -7.59
N PRO A 187 3.64 -13.33 -7.55
CA PRO A 187 2.99 -12.13 -8.12
C PRO A 187 3.25 -10.84 -7.31
N VAL A 188 3.78 -10.91 -6.10
CA VAL A 188 4.14 -9.71 -5.32
C VAL A 188 5.19 -8.86 -6.05
N ALA A 189 6.06 -9.48 -6.86
CA ALA A 189 7.04 -8.77 -7.71
C ALA A 189 6.40 -7.86 -8.77
N PHE A 190 5.10 -8.05 -9.07
CA PHE A 190 4.35 -7.23 -10.02
C PHE A 190 3.51 -6.13 -9.37
N VAL A 191 3.60 -5.99 -8.05
CA VAL A 191 2.90 -4.92 -7.31
C VAL A 191 3.70 -3.62 -7.32
N LYS A 192 5.01 -3.71 -7.13
CA LYS A 192 5.93 -2.56 -7.18
C LYS A 192 7.37 -3.05 -7.39
N GLU A 193 8.20 -2.22 -8.02
CA GLU A 193 9.59 -2.53 -8.39
C GLU A 193 10.47 -2.99 -7.21
N ASP A 194 10.27 -2.44 -6.02
CA ASP A 194 11.04 -2.77 -4.82
C ASP A 194 10.57 -4.07 -4.14
N LEU A 195 9.31 -4.48 -4.36
CA LEU A 195 8.76 -5.68 -3.72
C LEU A 195 9.32 -6.99 -4.30
N GLY A 196 9.95 -6.97 -5.46
CA GLY A 196 10.70 -8.12 -5.94
C GLY A 196 11.88 -8.48 -5.03
N VAL A 197 12.53 -7.49 -4.39
CA VAL A 197 13.56 -7.75 -3.37
C VAL A 197 12.94 -8.39 -2.12
N THR A 198 11.73 -7.99 -1.73
CA THR A 198 10.98 -8.65 -0.65
C THR A 198 10.66 -10.11 -0.99
N VAL A 199 10.26 -10.40 -2.25
CA VAL A 199 10.07 -11.77 -2.76
C VAL A 199 11.38 -12.55 -2.73
N ALA A 200 12.50 -11.92 -3.10
CA ALA A 200 13.82 -12.57 -3.07
C ALA A 200 14.19 -13.00 -1.65
N VAL A 201 14.04 -12.12 -0.66
CA VAL A 201 14.30 -12.47 0.75
C VAL A 201 13.34 -13.56 1.24
N LEU A 202 12.04 -13.49 0.87
CA LEU A 202 11.07 -14.55 1.19
C LEU A 202 11.50 -15.88 0.60
N GLY A 203 11.97 -15.92 -0.65
CA GLY A 203 12.50 -17.11 -1.31
C GLY A 203 13.71 -17.71 -0.55
N LEU A 204 14.65 -16.86 -0.11
CA LEU A 204 15.79 -17.31 0.71
C LEU A 204 15.34 -17.85 2.06
N VAL A 205 14.38 -17.23 2.73
CA VAL A 205 13.80 -17.72 3.99
C VAL A 205 13.08 -19.05 3.77
N LEU A 206 12.35 -19.20 2.66
CA LEU A 206 11.71 -20.46 2.28
C LEU A 206 12.77 -21.57 2.08
N ALA A 207 13.81 -21.29 1.28
CA ALA A 207 14.89 -22.26 1.02
C ALA A 207 15.59 -22.68 2.32
N TRP A 208 15.91 -21.72 3.17
CA TRP A 208 16.55 -21.99 4.47
C TRP A 208 15.65 -22.83 5.38
N ARG A 209 14.36 -22.53 5.49
CA ARG A 209 13.39 -23.32 6.27
C ARG A 209 13.23 -24.73 5.71
N ALA A 210 13.07 -24.84 4.39
CA ALA A 210 12.93 -26.13 3.72
C ALA A 210 14.16 -27.02 3.94
N HIS A 211 15.36 -26.45 3.85
CA HIS A 211 16.59 -27.17 4.16
C HIS A 211 16.59 -27.78 5.57
N ARG A 212 16.00 -27.07 6.54
CA ARG A 212 15.95 -27.53 7.94
C ARG A 212 14.76 -28.43 8.27
N GLU A 213 13.65 -28.30 7.53
CA GLU A 213 12.34 -28.80 7.92
C GLU A 213 11.72 -29.78 6.90
N ALA A 214 12.31 -29.99 5.70
CA ALA A 214 11.75 -30.83 4.64
C ALA A 214 12.34 -32.26 4.61
N ASP A 215 12.90 -32.75 5.71
CA ASP A 215 13.37 -34.13 5.92
C ASP A 215 14.25 -34.71 4.78
N GLY A 216 15.12 -33.85 4.20
CA GLY A 216 16.03 -34.20 3.12
C GLY A 216 15.49 -34.00 1.70
N ASP A 217 14.21 -33.68 1.52
CA ASP A 217 13.68 -33.28 0.21
C ASP A 217 14.29 -31.95 -0.23
N ARG A 218 15.05 -31.97 -1.33
CA ARG A 218 15.71 -30.79 -1.90
C ARG A 218 14.78 -29.95 -2.80
N ARG A 219 13.62 -30.46 -3.20
CA ARG A 219 12.69 -29.75 -4.10
C ARG A 219 12.18 -28.42 -3.53
N PRO A 220 11.75 -28.33 -2.24
CA PRO A 220 11.35 -27.05 -1.67
C PRO A 220 12.51 -26.06 -1.52
N VAL A 221 13.77 -26.58 -1.32
CA VAL A 221 14.95 -25.71 -1.30
C VAL A 221 15.18 -25.08 -2.67
N ALA A 222 15.17 -25.90 -3.73
CA ALA A 222 15.30 -25.42 -5.11
C ALA A 222 14.19 -24.42 -5.47
N LEU A 223 12.95 -24.71 -5.05
CA LEU A 223 11.81 -23.78 -5.24
C LEU A 223 12.04 -22.43 -4.56
N GLY A 224 12.56 -22.43 -3.32
CA GLY A 224 12.88 -21.19 -2.61
C GLY A 224 13.97 -20.39 -3.29
N LEU A 225 15.03 -21.05 -3.78
CA LEU A 225 16.09 -20.40 -4.56
C LEU A 225 15.57 -19.86 -5.90
N ALA A 226 14.70 -20.60 -6.60
CA ALA A 226 14.06 -20.14 -7.81
C ALA A 226 13.16 -18.91 -7.56
N LEU A 227 12.42 -18.90 -6.46
CA LEU A 227 11.63 -17.72 -6.06
C LEU A 227 12.52 -16.53 -5.72
N ALA A 228 13.66 -16.76 -5.06
CA ALA A 228 14.62 -15.70 -4.78
C ALA A 228 15.19 -15.09 -6.06
N ALA A 229 15.60 -15.94 -7.01
CA ALA A 229 16.06 -15.51 -8.33
C ALA A 229 14.97 -14.76 -9.11
N TRP A 230 13.73 -15.25 -9.07
CA TRP A 230 12.56 -14.60 -9.68
C TRP A 230 12.36 -13.17 -9.15
N GLY A 231 12.31 -12.99 -7.83
CA GLY A 231 12.12 -11.67 -7.22
C GLY A 231 13.26 -10.71 -7.54
N ALA A 232 14.51 -11.17 -7.42
CA ALA A 232 15.69 -10.37 -7.76
C ALA A 232 15.72 -9.99 -9.25
N ALA A 233 15.42 -10.93 -10.14
CA ALA A 233 15.40 -10.71 -11.58
C ALA A 233 14.34 -9.67 -11.98
N TRP A 234 13.12 -9.76 -11.44
CA TRP A 234 12.07 -8.78 -11.74
C TRP A 234 12.36 -7.40 -11.20
N SER A 235 12.89 -7.25 -9.98
CA SER A 235 13.32 -5.93 -9.49
C SER A 235 14.44 -5.35 -10.37
N ALA A 236 15.46 -6.15 -10.71
CA ALA A 236 16.53 -5.69 -11.57
C ALA A 236 16.01 -5.29 -12.96
N LEU A 237 15.20 -6.15 -13.60
CA LEU A 237 14.61 -5.88 -14.93
C LEU A 237 13.72 -4.63 -14.91
N ALA A 238 12.90 -4.47 -13.87
CA ALA A 238 12.04 -3.31 -13.72
C ALA A 238 12.87 -2.02 -13.66
N VAL A 239 13.85 -1.94 -12.76
CA VAL A 239 14.62 -0.72 -12.51
C VAL A 239 15.61 -0.40 -13.64
N THR A 240 16.22 -1.42 -14.28
CA THR A 240 17.29 -1.19 -15.27
C THR A 240 16.79 -1.17 -16.71
N VAL A 241 15.63 -1.75 -17.01
CA VAL A 241 15.11 -1.89 -18.39
C VAL A 241 13.73 -1.30 -18.53
N VAL A 242 12.72 -1.80 -17.79
CA VAL A 242 11.32 -1.46 -18.06
C VAL A 242 11.02 -0.01 -17.72
N LEU A 243 11.36 0.43 -16.52
CA LEU A 243 11.12 1.81 -16.08
C LEU A 243 11.86 2.83 -16.96
N PRO A 244 13.17 2.69 -17.26
CA PRO A 244 13.86 3.59 -18.18
C PRO A 244 13.27 3.58 -19.58
N ALA A 245 12.92 2.40 -20.13
CA ALA A 245 12.41 2.30 -21.49
C ALA A 245 11.03 2.96 -21.68
N LEU A 246 10.23 3.04 -20.61
CA LEU A 246 8.88 3.62 -20.64
C LEU A 246 8.81 5.03 -20.03
N SER A 247 9.87 5.48 -19.38
CA SER A 247 9.97 6.84 -18.82
C SER A 247 10.25 7.85 -19.93
N PRO A 248 9.60 9.04 -19.92
CA PRO A 248 9.91 10.12 -20.87
C PRO A 248 11.38 10.55 -20.85
N ASP A 249 12.02 10.47 -19.68
CA ASP A 249 13.42 10.89 -19.47
C ASP A 249 14.45 9.79 -19.77
N GLY A 250 14.02 8.59 -20.18
CA GLY A 250 14.91 7.45 -20.45
C GLY A 250 15.64 6.92 -19.22
N ARG A 251 15.17 7.23 -18.01
CA ARG A 251 15.80 6.85 -16.74
C ARG A 251 14.77 6.48 -15.68
N PHE A 252 15.20 5.75 -14.66
CA PHE A 252 14.38 5.50 -13.48
C PHE A 252 14.29 6.79 -12.64
N ALA A 253 13.09 7.36 -12.54
CA ALA A 253 12.84 8.64 -11.89
C ALA A 253 13.21 8.68 -10.39
N TYR A 254 13.30 7.52 -9.77
CA TYR A 254 13.56 7.40 -8.33
C TYR A 254 14.90 6.73 -8.01
N ALA A 255 15.88 6.81 -8.92
CA ALA A 255 17.21 6.24 -8.73
C ALA A 255 17.96 6.86 -7.53
N ASP A 256 17.64 8.10 -7.20
CA ASP A 256 18.20 8.86 -6.09
C ASP A 256 17.59 8.56 -4.71
N ARG A 257 16.54 7.73 -4.68
CA ARG A 257 15.91 7.28 -3.40
C ARG A 257 16.87 6.56 -2.48
N LEU A 258 17.90 5.93 -3.03
CA LEU A 258 18.92 5.20 -2.29
C LEU A 258 20.30 5.53 -2.89
N ASP A 259 21.08 6.34 -2.19
CA ASP A 259 22.46 6.64 -2.56
C ASP A 259 23.41 5.55 -2.04
N LEU A 260 23.58 4.51 -2.86
CA LEU A 260 24.49 3.41 -2.53
C LEU A 260 25.95 3.85 -2.46
N ALA A 261 26.34 4.88 -3.20
CA ALA A 261 27.70 5.40 -3.17
C ALA A 261 27.98 6.11 -1.84
N ALA A 262 27.05 6.93 -1.35
CA ALA A 262 27.14 7.55 -0.03
C ALA A 262 27.14 6.50 1.10
N VAL A 263 26.30 5.45 1.01
CA VAL A 263 26.30 4.32 1.96
C VAL A 263 27.65 3.59 1.97
N ALA A 264 28.26 3.40 0.82
CA ALA A 264 29.57 2.74 0.70
C ALA A 264 30.72 3.64 1.19
N ALA A 265 30.62 4.94 1.02
CA ALA A 265 31.63 5.92 1.46
C ALA A 265 31.64 6.09 2.99
N ASP A 266 30.48 6.04 3.64
CA ASP A 266 30.33 6.13 5.11
C ASP A 266 29.38 5.03 5.66
N PRO A 267 29.84 3.78 5.79
CA PRO A 267 29.02 2.72 6.34
C PRO A 267 28.61 2.93 7.81
N ALA A 268 29.45 3.61 8.59
CA ALA A 268 29.14 3.89 10.00
C ALA A 268 28.03 4.93 10.13
N GLY A 269 28.11 6.03 9.37
CA GLY A 269 27.04 7.01 9.27
C GLY A 269 25.75 6.41 8.72
N ALA A 270 25.83 5.53 7.73
CA ALA A 270 24.67 4.81 7.20
C ALA A 270 23.98 3.94 8.27
N LEU A 271 24.74 3.22 9.11
CA LEU A 271 24.16 2.46 10.25
C LEU A 271 23.46 3.37 11.26
N VAL A 272 24.06 4.52 11.60
CA VAL A 272 23.44 5.51 12.47
C VAL A 272 22.16 6.07 11.83
N SER A 273 22.21 6.34 10.53
CA SER A 273 21.09 6.87 9.76
C SER A 273 19.89 5.92 9.66
N LEU A 274 20.05 4.62 9.94
CA LEU A 274 18.93 3.68 10.02
C LEU A 274 17.97 4.01 11.18
N VAL A 275 18.45 4.67 12.22
CA VAL A 275 17.69 4.93 13.45
C VAL A 275 17.47 6.42 13.68
N LEU A 276 18.41 7.27 13.26
CA LEU A 276 18.30 8.72 13.41
C LEU A 276 17.92 9.41 12.08
N PRO A 277 17.14 10.49 12.13
CA PRO A 277 16.56 11.15 13.30
C PRO A 277 15.43 10.35 13.95
N GLY A 278 14.90 10.86 15.10
CA GLY A 278 13.92 10.17 15.94
C GLY A 278 12.66 9.65 15.24
N GLN A 279 12.26 10.22 14.11
CA GLN A 279 11.16 9.73 13.28
C GLN A 279 11.39 8.30 12.76
N LYS A 280 12.65 7.96 12.41
CA LYS A 280 13.04 6.59 12.00
C LYS A 280 12.97 5.64 13.20
N ALA A 281 13.51 6.04 14.35
CA ALA A 281 13.41 5.27 15.59
C ALA A 281 11.94 5.00 15.96
N HIS A 282 11.06 5.99 15.82
CA HIS A 282 9.62 5.82 16.06
C HIS A 282 9.02 4.73 15.15
N THR A 283 9.38 4.70 13.86
CA THR A 283 8.89 3.67 12.94
C THR A 283 9.37 2.27 13.34
N TRP A 284 10.66 2.10 13.71
CA TRP A 284 11.16 0.84 14.25
C TRP A 284 10.41 0.40 15.50
N LEU A 285 10.20 1.32 16.45
CA LEU A 285 9.46 1.04 17.68
C LEU A 285 8.01 0.66 17.41
N ALA A 286 7.32 1.34 16.48
CA ALA A 286 5.96 1.00 16.10
C ALA A 286 5.86 -0.41 15.49
N VAL A 287 6.78 -0.78 14.59
CA VAL A 287 6.85 -2.12 13.99
C VAL A 287 7.15 -3.20 15.04
N LEU A 288 8.10 -2.94 15.95
CA LEU A 288 8.42 -3.85 17.05
C LEU A 288 7.26 -4.00 18.02
N ALA A 289 6.55 -2.90 18.33
CA ALA A 289 5.42 -2.90 19.27
C ALA A 289 4.26 -3.76 18.75
N VAL A 290 3.82 -3.61 17.49
CA VAL A 290 2.74 -4.44 16.93
C VAL A 290 3.14 -5.91 16.80
N GLY A 291 4.44 -6.21 16.61
CA GLY A 291 5.03 -7.54 16.69
C GLY A 291 5.27 -8.05 18.12
N VAL A 292 4.89 -7.25 19.14
CA VAL A 292 5.10 -7.54 20.58
C VAL A 292 6.57 -7.89 20.88
N VAL A 293 7.50 -7.35 20.08
CA VAL A 293 8.94 -7.73 20.05
C VAL A 293 9.19 -9.22 19.75
N VAL A 294 8.22 -10.08 20.03
CA VAL A 294 8.30 -11.55 19.84
C VAL A 294 8.47 -11.93 18.37
N ALA A 295 7.92 -11.14 17.45
CA ALA A 295 8.01 -11.40 16.00
C ALA A 295 9.47 -11.55 15.51
N VAL A 296 10.44 -10.86 16.10
CA VAL A 296 11.87 -10.94 15.75
C VAL A 296 12.49 -12.35 15.98
N ARG A 297 11.81 -13.21 16.72
CA ARG A 297 12.23 -14.61 16.92
C ARG A 297 11.89 -15.50 15.72
N SER A 298 11.07 -15.03 14.81
CA SER A 298 10.78 -15.72 13.56
C SER A 298 11.73 -15.26 12.45
N PRO A 299 12.30 -16.18 11.66
CA PRO A 299 13.08 -15.81 10.47
C PRO A 299 12.22 -15.07 9.41
N LEU A 300 10.90 -15.18 9.49
CA LEU A 300 10.00 -14.43 8.60
C LEU A 300 10.13 -12.91 8.79
N ALA A 301 10.58 -12.44 9.96
CA ALA A 301 10.84 -11.02 10.20
C ALA A 301 11.90 -10.43 9.25
N LEU A 302 12.83 -11.27 8.74
CA LEU A 302 13.83 -10.85 7.76
C LEU A 302 13.21 -10.34 6.46
N VAL A 303 12.01 -10.82 6.10
CA VAL A 303 11.28 -10.39 4.89
C VAL A 303 10.87 -8.91 4.96
N ALA A 304 10.82 -8.31 6.16
CA ALA A 304 10.54 -6.88 6.33
C ALA A 304 11.78 -5.99 6.06
N LEU A 305 12.99 -6.56 6.09
CA LEU A 305 14.22 -5.79 6.00
C LEU A 305 14.37 -5.00 4.70
N PRO A 306 14.07 -5.53 3.50
CA PRO A 306 14.19 -4.75 2.27
C PRO A 306 13.43 -3.42 2.36
N THR A 307 12.16 -3.47 2.73
CA THR A 307 11.31 -2.27 2.85
C THR A 307 11.79 -1.33 3.95
N LEU A 308 12.20 -1.83 5.10
CA LEU A 308 12.73 -0.99 6.18
C LEU A 308 14.06 -0.34 5.80
N LEU A 309 14.99 -1.08 5.18
CA LEU A 309 16.33 -0.58 4.88
C LEU A 309 16.29 0.53 3.84
N TRP A 310 15.60 0.34 2.69
CA TRP A 310 15.57 1.40 1.69
C TRP A 310 14.87 2.67 2.22
N ARG A 311 13.81 2.53 3.03
CA ARG A 311 13.12 3.67 3.64
C ARG A 311 14.03 4.46 4.58
N MET A 312 14.74 3.74 5.46
CA MET A 312 15.59 4.38 6.47
C MET A 312 16.88 4.94 5.89
N LEU A 313 17.39 4.38 4.78
CA LEU A 313 18.58 4.89 4.07
C LEU A 313 18.23 6.01 3.09
N SER A 314 16.97 6.16 2.69
CA SER A 314 16.56 7.23 1.77
C SER A 314 16.78 8.62 2.38
N PRO A 315 17.27 9.59 1.60
CA PRO A 315 17.39 10.99 2.03
C PRO A 315 16.01 11.66 2.19
N ASN A 316 14.97 11.15 1.56
CA ASN A 316 13.61 11.71 1.62
C ASN A 316 12.93 11.36 2.94
N HIS A 317 12.75 12.36 3.80
CA HIS A 317 12.11 12.22 5.12
C HIS A 317 10.63 11.79 5.04
N GLY A 318 9.94 11.98 3.92
CA GLY A 318 8.57 11.50 3.70
C GLY A 318 8.44 9.97 3.81
N TYR A 319 9.52 9.21 3.59
CA TYR A 319 9.51 7.74 3.70
C TYR A 319 9.72 7.21 5.13
N TRP A 320 10.21 8.03 6.07
CA TRP A 320 10.67 7.55 7.37
C TRP A 320 9.54 7.26 8.35
N GLY A 321 8.45 8.02 8.26
CA GLY A 321 7.37 8.01 9.24
C GLY A 321 6.32 6.88 9.06
N THR A 322 5.33 6.89 9.95
CA THR A 322 4.21 5.94 9.96
C THR A 322 2.92 6.48 9.35
N GLY A 323 2.95 7.69 8.78
CA GLY A 323 1.75 8.41 8.32
C GLY A 323 1.33 8.08 6.87
N TRP A 324 2.17 7.39 6.08
CA TRP A 324 1.92 7.04 4.69
C TRP A 324 1.76 5.53 4.50
N HIS A 325 1.41 5.10 3.30
CA HIS A 325 1.20 3.69 2.92
C HIS A 325 2.44 2.79 3.05
N TYR A 326 3.64 3.34 3.21
CA TYR A 326 4.91 2.58 3.21
C TYR A 326 5.03 1.52 4.30
N SER A 327 4.24 1.60 5.38
CA SER A 327 4.21 0.58 6.42
C SER A 327 3.20 -0.53 6.15
N ALA A 328 2.35 -0.43 5.12
CA ALA A 328 1.30 -1.42 4.84
C ALA A 328 1.88 -2.80 4.60
N VAL A 329 2.89 -2.92 3.72
CA VAL A 329 3.54 -4.21 3.38
C VAL A 329 4.30 -4.85 4.56
N LEU A 330 4.65 -4.06 5.58
CA LEU A 330 5.29 -4.58 6.80
C LEU A 330 4.29 -5.32 7.68
N MET A 331 3.01 -4.93 7.66
CA MET A 331 1.99 -5.51 8.55
C MET A 331 1.78 -7.00 8.32
N PRO A 332 1.51 -7.52 7.11
CA PRO A 332 1.40 -8.96 6.88
C PRO A 332 2.66 -9.72 7.32
N ILE A 333 3.84 -9.16 7.08
CA ILE A 333 5.11 -9.79 7.44
C ILE A 333 5.25 -9.91 8.96
N VAL A 334 5.05 -8.81 9.68
CA VAL A 334 5.24 -8.75 11.13
C VAL A 334 4.22 -9.62 11.88
N PHE A 335 2.95 -9.59 11.46
CA PHE A 335 1.90 -10.36 12.13
C PHE A 335 1.99 -11.86 11.84
N VAL A 336 2.39 -12.27 10.61
CA VAL A 336 2.66 -13.69 10.35
C VAL A 336 3.97 -14.14 11.01
N ALA A 337 4.99 -13.28 11.08
CA ALA A 337 6.19 -13.57 11.88
C ALA A 337 5.87 -13.73 13.37
N LEU A 338 4.94 -12.92 13.91
CA LEU A 338 4.46 -13.08 15.28
C LEU A 338 3.77 -14.44 15.47
N LEU A 339 2.88 -14.83 14.55
CA LEU A 339 2.23 -16.14 14.58
C LEU A 339 3.26 -17.28 14.57
N ASP A 340 4.25 -17.24 13.66
CA ASP A 340 5.32 -18.24 13.57
C ASP A 340 6.17 -18.29 14.84
N ALA A 341 6.53 -17.13 15.41
CA ALA A 341 7.28 -17.04 16.65
C ALA A 341 6.54 -17.64 17.85
N VAL A 342 5.23 -17.36 17.97
CA VAL A 342 4.37 -17.97 19.01
C VAL A 342 4.36 -19.49 18.91
N LEU A 343 4.30 -20.04 17.69
CA LEU A 343 4.31 -21.49 17.47
C LEU A 343 5.66 -22.13 17.79
N ARG A 344 6.78 -21.40 17.65
CA ARG A 344 8.12 -21.88 17.94
C ARG A 344 8.48 -21.82 19.44
N LEU A 345 7.92 -20.86 20.18
CA LEU A 345 8.20 -20.62 21.59
C LEU A 345 7.37 -21.54 22.50
N ARG A 346 7.60 -22.85 22.45
CA ARG A 346 6.82 -23.85 23.19
C ARG A 346 7.32 -24.09 24.62
N GLY A 347 8.45 -23.50 25.05
CA GLY A 347 9.08 -23.76 26.36
C GLY A 347 9.63 -22.51 27.04
N GLY A 348 9.98 -22.62 28.35
CA GLY A 348 10.67 -21.61 29.13
C GLY A 348 9.81 -20.38 29.53
N ARG A 349 10.49 -19.33 30.02
CA ARG A 349 9.86 -18.07 30.48
C ARG A 349 9.12 -17.35 29.36
N LEU A 350 9.59 -17.43 28.10
CA LEU A 350 8.98 -16.81 26.94
C LEU A 350 7.65 -17.45 26.52
N ARG A 351 7.32 -18.66 27.00
CA ARG A 351 6.04 -19.33 26.70
C ARG A 351 4.83 -18.53 27.19
N ARG A 352 4.93 -17.86 28.36
CA ARG A 352 3.84 -17.03 28.86
C ARG A 352 3.61 -15.81 27.96
N LEU A 353 4.70 -15.14 27.59
CA LEU A 353 4.65 -14.00 26.67
C LEU A 353 4.10 -14.43 25.31
N ALA A 354 4.57 -15.57 24.73
CA ALA A 354 4.08 -16.09 23.48
C ALA A 354 2.56 -16.38 23.48
N ARG A 355 2.04 -16.93 24.59
CA ARG A 355 0.59 -17.17 24.74
C ARG A 355 -0.22 -15.90 24.84
N ALA A 356 0.32 -14.85 25.48
CA ALA A 356 -0.33 -13.55 25.60
C ALA A 356 -0.17 -12.68 24.37
N ALA A 357 0.79 -12.99 23.48
CA ALA A 357 1.17 -12.13 22.37
C ALA A 357 0.02 -11.74 21.42
N PRO A 358 -0.93 -12.62 21.04
CA PRO A 358 -2.07 -12.22 20.23
C PRO A 358 -2.95 -11.14 20.91
N ALA A 359 -3.19 -11.28 22.22
CA ALA A 359 -3.96 -10.30 22.99
C ALA A 359 -3.16 -9.00 23.18
N LEU A 360 -1.86 -9.09 23.47
CA LEU A 360 -0.99 -7.93 23.57
C LEU A 360 -0.90 -7.17 22.27
N ALA A 361 -0.80 -7.86 21.14
CA ALA A 361 -0.81 -7.22 19.82
C ALA A 361 -2.12 -6.46 19.57
N LEU A 362 -3.27 -7.02 19.99
CA LEU A 362 -4.55 -6.32 19.91
C LEU A 362 -4.59 -5.08 20.82
N VAL A 363 -4.10 -5.20 22.04
CA VAL A 363 -4.00 -4.03 22.95
C VAL A 363 -3.12 -2.95 22.35
N VAL A 364 -1.94 -3.30 21.83
CA VAL A 364 -1.04 -2.34 21.18
C VAL A 364 -1.73 -1.69 19.97
N ALA A 365 -2.38 -2.47 19.13
CA ALA A 365 -3.08 -1.93 17.96
C ALA A 365 -4.20 -0.96 18.37
N LEU A 366 -4.97 -1.29 19.40
CA LEU A 366 -6.01 -0.41 19.96
C LEU A 366 -5.43 0.89 20.54
N LEU A 367 -4.32 0.80 21.27
CA LEU A 367 -3.63 1.98 21.83
C LEU A 367 -3.06 2.89 20.73
N MET A 368 -2.86 2.38 19.51
CA MET A 368 -2.38 3.14 18.36
C MET A 368 -3.53 3.70 17.49
N VAL A 369 -4.80 3.46 17.81
CA VAL A 369 -5.95 4.01 17.06
C VAL A 369 -6.13 5.51 17.25
N PRO A 370 -5.98 6.09 18.45
CA PRO A 370 -6.16 7.53 18.62
C PRO A 370 -5.30 8.37 17.67
N GLY A 371 -5.90 9.37 17.05
CA GLY A 371 -5.25 10.22 16.03
C GLY A 371 -5.03 9.55 14.67
N ARG A 372 -5.72 8.43 14.40
CA ARG A 372 -5.68 7.70 13.14
C ARG A 372 -7.08 7.53 12.55
N PRO A 373 -7.21 7.15 11.27
CA PRO A 373 -8.49 7.06 10.56
C PRO A 373 -9.65 6.42 11.31
N LEU A 374 -9.43 5.29 11.96
CA LEU A 374 -10.53 4.60 12.66
C LEU A 374 -11.04 5.36 13.91
N ALA A 375 -10.28 6.31 14.44
CA ALA A 375 -10.77 7.18 15.50
C ALA A 375 -11.82 8.17 14.99
N ASP A 376 -11.77 8.57 13.73
CA ASP A 376 -12.74 9.47 13.11
C ASP A 376 -14.16 8.87 13.10
N LEU A 377 -14.28 7.55 13.09
CA LEU A 377 -15.59 6.87 13.09
C LEU A 377 -16.41 7.14 14.37
N VAL A 378 -15.76 7.56 15.44
CA VAL A 378 -16.41 7.93 16.73
C VAL A 378 -16.31 9.42 17.03
N ASP A 379 -15.67 10.22 16.15
CA ASP A 379 -15.59 11.67 16.31
C ASP A 379 -16.75 12.36 15.56
N PRO A 380 -17.69 13.04 16.26
CA PRO A 380 -18.76 13.78 15.59
C PRO A 380 -18.27 14.86 14.63
N ALA A 381 -17.07 15.39 14.82
CA ALA A 381 -16.50 16.41 13.95
C ALA A 381 -16.19 15.84 12.54
N ALA A 382 -15.85 14.55 12.45
CA ALA A 382 -15.56 13.89 11.20
C ALA A 382 -16.78 13.77 10.25
N TYR A 383 -18.00 13.89 10.79
CA TYR A 383 -19.26 13.80 10.03
C TYR A 383 -19.75 15.16 9.52
N ARG A 384 -19.02 16.24 9.79
CA ARG A 384 -19.38 17.55 9.25
C ARG A 384 -19.09 17.60 7.77
N PRO A 385 -20.06 18.01 6.92
CA PRO A 385 -19.84 18.14 5.50
C PRO A 385 -18.81 19.24 5.21
N ASP A 386 -18.08 19.09 4.11
CA ASP A 386 -17.23 20.18 3.61
C ASP A 386 -18.15 21.39 3.26
N PRO A 387 -17.89 22.59 3.83
CA PRO A 387 -18.67 23.80 3.53
C PRO A 387 -18.68 24.19 2.04
N ARG A 388 -17.74 23.66 1.27
CA ARG A 388 -17.60 23.89 -0.18
C ARG A 388 -18.09 22.72 -1.04
N ALA A 389 -18.62 21.64 -0.45
CA ALA A 389 -19.05 20.42 -1.16
C ALA A 389 -19.98 20.74 -2.33
N GLY A 390 -20.97 21.62 -2.12
CA GLY A 390 -21.91 22.06 -3.18
C GLY A 390 -21.21 22.77 -4.34
N ALA A 391 -20.26 23.66 -4.05
CA ALA A 391 -19.49 24.35 -5.08
C ALA A 391 -18.56 23.40 -5.84
N LYS A 392 -17.89 22.47 -5.12
CA LYS A 392 -17.07 21.42 -5.74
C LYS A 392 -17.89 20.55 -6.68
N ALA A 393 -19.05 20.06 -6.24
CA ALA A 393 -19.97 19.26 -7.05
C ALA A 393 -20.48 20.04 -8.29
N ALA A 394 -20.79 21.32 -8.12
CA ALA A 394 -21.25 22.17 -9.22
C ALA A 394 -20.17 22.42 -10.29
N VAL A 395 -18.90 22.54 -9.89
CA VAL A 395 -17.76 22.65 -10.82
C VAL A 395 -17.54 21.35 -11.57
N VAL A 396 -17.59 20.20 -10.88
CA VAL A 396 -17.45 18.88 -11.53
C VAL A 396 -18.58 18.67 -12.55
N ALA A 397 -19.82 18.99 -12.20
CA ALA A 397 -20.98 18.86 -13.10
C ALA A 397 -20.96 19.84 -14.28
N ALA A 398 -20.24 20.96 -14.19
CA ALA A 398 -20.13 21.94 -15.26
C ALA A 398 -19.10 21.58 -16.35
N VAL A 399 -18.24 20.58 -16.10
CA VAL A 399 -17.30 20.04 -17.10
C VAL A 399 -18.03 18.96 -17.90
N PRO A 400 -18.21 19.12 -19.23
CA PRO A 400 -18.91 18.13 -20.06
C PRO A 400 -18.17 16.80 -20.10
N GLU A 401 -18.92 15.72 -20.30
CA GLU A 401 -18.34 14.39 -20.49
C GLU A 401 -17.44 14.36 -21.73
N GLY A 402 -16.27 13.73 -21.58
CA GLY A 402 -15.26 13.64 -22.62
C GLY A 402 -14.39 14.88 -22.81
N ALA A 403 -14.70 16.01 -22.16
CA ALA A 403 -13.88 17.21 -22.27
C ALA A 403 -12.50 17.03 -21.64
N SER A 404 -11.49 17.73 -22.19
CA SER A 404 -10.18 17.85 -21.56
C SER A 404 -10.20 18.92 -20.46
N VAL A 405 -9.67 18.61 -19.27
CA VAL A 405 -9.63 19.51 -18.14
C VAL A 405 -8.29 19.46 -17.42
N ALA A 406 -7.69 20.63 -17.21
CA ALA A 406 -6.54 20.75 -16.31
C ALA A 406 -7.01 21.27 -14.94
N THR A 407 -6.55 20.61 -13.87
CA THR A 407 -6.96 20.95 -12.50
C THR A 407 -5.81 20.79 -11.51
N ASP A 408 -5.96 21.42 -10.34
CA ASP A 408 -5.16 21.14 -9.17
C ASP A 408 -5.63 19.87 -8.44
N LEU A 409 -5.05 19.59 -7.25
CA LEU A 409 -5.34 18.35 -6.51
C LEU A 409 -6.79 18.22 -6.07
N THR A 410 -7.49 19.35 -5.82
CA THR A 410 -8.76 19.37 -5.08
C THR A 410 -9.89 18.56 -5.73
N LEU A 411 -9.99 18.60 -7.08
CA LEU A 411 -11.05 17.93 -7.83
C LEU A 411 -10.55 16.80 -8.75
N LEU A 412 -9.27 16.51 -8.71
CA LEU A 412 -8.58 15.66 -9.67
C LEU A 412 -9.28 14.31 -9.87
N HIS A 413 -9.47 13.53 -8.79
CA HIS A 413 -10.08 12.20 -8.89
C HIS A 413 -11.61 12.23 -9.11
N HIS A 414 -12.28 13.35 -8.77
CA HIS A 414 -13.71 13.52 -9.06
C HIS A 414 -14.00 13.83 -10.53
N LEU A 415 -13.05 14.46 -11.24
CA LEU A 415 -13.18 14.78 -12.66
C LEU A 415 -12.82 13.62 -13.58
N VAL A 416 -11.93 12.72 -13.15
CA VAL A 416 -11.43 11.61 -13.98
C VAL A 416 -12.53 10.74 -14.59
N PRO A 417 -13.61 10.35 -13.89
CA PRO A 417 -14.65 9.51 -14.50
C PRO A 417 -15.27 10.11 -15.75
N GLY A 418 -15.59 11.43 -15.75
CA GLY A 418 -16.26 12.12 -16.85
C GLY A 418 -15.33 12.80 -17.85
N ALA A 419 -14.07 13.08 -17.52
CA ALA A 419 -13.19 13.92 -18.31
C ALA A 419 -11.82 13.31 -18.58
N GLN A 420 -11.08 13.90 -19.54
CA GLN A 420 -9.65 13.67 -19.71
C GLN A 420 -8.88 14.67 -18.83
N VAL A 421 -8.37 14.21 -17.71
CA VAL A 421 -7.80 15.08 -16.68
C VAL A 421 -6.29 15.20 -16.83
N HIS A 422 -5.81 16.46 -16.76
CA HIS A 422 -4.41 16.84 -16.70
C HIS A 422 -4.12 17.56 -15.38
N TRP A 423 -2.89 17.47 -14.91
CA TRP A 423 -2.47 18.23 -13.74
C TRP A 423 -1.87 19.57 -14.15
N LEU A 424 -2.30 20.66 -13.50
CA LEU A 424 -1.83 22.02 -13.79
C LEU A 424 -0.31 22.22 -13.70
N GLY A 425 0.39 21.37 -12.94
CA GLY A 425 1.85 21.40 -12.82
C GLY A 425 2.62 20.71 -13.96
N SER A 426 1.94 19.94 -14.82
CA SER A 426 2.61 19.26 -15.95
C SER A 426 2.99 20.26 -17.03
N GLU A 427 4.24 20.18 -17.52
CA GLU A 427 4.73 21.02 -18.63
C GLU A 427 4.46 20.31 -19.97
N GLY A 428 4.21 21.10 -21.04
CA GLY A 428 4.04 20.59 -22.39
C GLY A 428 2.67 19.97 -22.68
N ASP A 429 1.74 19.99 -21.73
CA ASP A 429 0.37 19.52 -21.98
C ASP A 429 -0.35 20.40 -23.01
N PRO A 430 -1.21 19.84 -23.88
CA PRO A 430 -2.01 20.59 -24.83
C PRO A 430 -3.00 21.52 -24.08
N ALA A 431 -3.42 22.62 -24.73
CA ALA A 431 -4.41 23.51 -24.19
C ALA A 431 -5.73 22.79 -23.91
N PRO A 432 -6.16 22.62 -22.64
CA PRO A 432 -7.37 21.89 -22.30
C PRO A 432 -8.62 22.73 -22.64
N ASP A 433 -9.78 22.06 -22.77
CA ASP A 433 -11.07 22.74 -22.99
C ASP A 433 -11.49 23.52 -21.75
N TYR A 434 -11.14 23.01 -20.56
CA TYR A 434 -11.44 23.61 -19.27
C TYR A 434 -10.21 23.67 -18.36
N VAL A 435 -10.16 24.72 -17.52
CA VAL A 435 -9.18 24.81 -16.43
C VAL A 435 -9.94 25.07 -15.13
N VAL A 436 -9.63 24.28 -14.10
CA VAL A 436 -10.20 24.41 -12.76
C VAL A 436 -9.09 24.73 -11.76
N VAL A 437 -9.29 25.81 -11.01
CA VAL A 437 -8.36 26.23 -9.94
C VAL A 437 -9.13 26.35 -8.63
N ASP A 438 -8.65 25.65 -7.60
CA ASP A 438 -9.02 25.93 -6.22
C ASP A 438 -8.02 26.91 -5.61
N ARG A 439 -8.43 28.17 -5.39
CA ARG A 439 -7.55 29.18 -4.78
C ARG A 439 -7.16 28.87 -3.33
N LEU A 440 -7.82 27.91 -2.67
CA LEU A 440 -7.47 27.40 -1.35
C LEU A 440 -6.71 26.05 -1.41
N GLY A 441 -6.46 25.56 -2.62
CA GLY A 441 -5.78 24.28 -2.84
C GLY A 441 -4.31 24.31 -2.40
N ALA A 442 -3.84 23.21 -1.78
CA ALA A 442 -2.47 23.08 -1.30
C ALA A 442 -1.42 23.15 -2.44
N ALA A 443 -1.81 22.84 -3.67
CA ALA A 443 -0.93 22.84 -4.84
C ALA A 443 -0.32 24.22 -5.16
N TRP A 444 -0.89 25.30 -4.67
CA TRP A 444 -0.46 26.67 -4.98
C TRP A 444 0.55 27.27 -4.00
N GLY A 445 0.85 26.58 -2.89
CA GLY A 445 1.78 27.08 -1.88
C GLY A 445 1.39 28.46 -1.31
N GLY A 446 0.10 28.80 -1.32
CA GLY A 446 -0.41 30.10 -0.87
C GLY A 446 -0.45 31.20 -1.95
N ASN A 447 -0.05 30.91 -3.20
CA ASN A 447 0.02 31.86 -4.31
C ASN A 447 -0.87 31.44 -5.49
N PRO A 448 -2.19 31.26 -5.35
CA PRO A 448 -3.07 30.94 -6.45
C PRO A 448 -3.24 32.15 -7.39
N PRO A 449 -3.48 31.93 -8.71
CA PRO A 449 -3.71 33.04 -9.63
C PRO A 449 -5.01 33.79 -9.29
N GLY A 450 -4.93 35.10 -9.20
CA GLY A 450 -6.11 35.98 -9.03
C GLY A 450 -6.97 36.02 -10.30
N ASP A 451 -6.33 36.20 -11.47
CA ASP A 451 -6.96 36.09 -12.80
C ASP A 451 -6.64 34.71 -13.41
N VAL A 452 -7.52 33.74 -13.21
CA VAL A 452 -7.35 32.35 -13.72
C VAL A 452 -7.42 32.30 -15.24
N ALA A 453 -8.25 33.13 -15.90
CA ALA A 453 -8.36 33.18 -17.36
C ALA A 453 -7.08 33.74 -17.99
N GLY A 454 -6.52 34.79 -17.40
CA GLY A 454 -5.23 35.34 -17.81
C GLY A 454 -4.07 34.37 -17.58
N TRP A 455 -4.04 33.74 -16.44
CA TRP A 455 -3.05 32.70 -16.13
C TRP A 455 -3.12 31.51 -17.12
N ALA A 456 -4.32 31.01 -17.40
CA ALA A 456 -4.52 29.91 -18.35
C ALA A 456 -4.09 30.30 -19.78
N ARG A 457 -4.37 31.55 -20.18
CA ARG A 457 -3.90 32.10 -21.47
C ARG A 457 -2.37 32.10 -21.54
N GLN A 458 -1.72 32.59 -20.51
CA GLN A 458 -0.24 32.62 -20.45
C GLN A 458 0.34 31.21 -20.48
N ARG A 459 -0.29 30.28 -19.77
CA ARG A 459 0.18 28.90 -19.63
C ARG A 459 0.04 28.08 -20.91
N TYR A 460 -1.11 28.20 -21.60
CA TYR A 460 -1.50 27.33 -22.72
C TYR A 460 -1.52 28.04 -24.09
N GLY A 461 -1.27 29.35 -24.15
CA GLY A 461 -1.29 30.09 -25.40
C GLY A 461 -2.67 30.25 -26.06
N ALA A 462 -3.77 29.85 -25.38
CA ALA A 462 -5.15 29.92 -25.88
C ALA A 462 -5.98 30.87 -25.03
N GLY A 463 -7.01 31.50 -25.62
CA GLY A 463 -7.93 32.39 -24.90
C GLY A 463 -8.88 31.58 -24.01
N TYR A 464 -9.11 32.04 -22.80
CA TYR A 464 -10.07 31.44 -21.85
C TYR A 464 -11.08 32.51 -21.38
N THR A 465 -12.27 32.03 -21.02
CA THR A 465 -13.35 32.85 -20.45
C THR A 465 -13.81 32.18 -19.16
N GLU A 466 -14.01 33.00 -18.13
CA GLU A 466 -14.56 32.52 -16.86
C GLU A 466 -15.99 32.02 -17.04
N VAL A 467 -16.28 30.85 -16.52
CA VAL A 467 -17.60 30.19 -16.51
C VAL A 467 -18.21 30.28 -15.11
N ARG A 468 -17.37 30.12 -14.09
CA ARG A 468 -17.81 30.11 -12.67
C ARG A 468 -16.66 30.56 -11.77
N ASP A 469 -16.99 31.38 -10.79
CA ASP A 469 -16.16 31.70 -9.62
C ASP A 469 -17.06 31.64 -8.37
N GLU A 470 -16.90 30.57 -7.60
CA GLU A 470 -17.74 30.33 -6.42
C GLU A 470 -16.91 29.69 -5.30
N LYS A 471 -16.96 30.27 -4.10
CA LYS A 471 -16.25 29.77 -2.91
C LYS A 471 -14.78 29.44 -3.18
N HIS A 472 -14.06 30.30 -3.88
CA HIS A 472 -12.66 30.15 -4.28
C HIS A 472 -12.38 29.04 -5.32
N LEU A 473 -13.40 28.44 -5.92
CA LEU A 473 -13.29 27.53 -7.06
C LEU A 473 -13.58 28.27 -8.34
N VAL A 474 -12.61 28.30 -9.25
CA VAL A 474 -12.73 29.01 -10.53
C VAL A 474 -12.68 28.02 -11.68
N LEU A 475 -13.69 28.05 -12.53
CA LEU A 475 -13.76 27.29 -13.78
C LEU A 475 -13.67 28.24 -14.96
N VAL A 476 -12.70 28.04 -15.84
CA VAL A 476 -12.61 28.77 -17.11
C VAL A 476 -12.71 27.81 -18.29
N ARG A 477 -13.28 28.25 -19.39
CA ARG A 477 -13.45 27.49 -20.65
C ARG A 477 -12.65 28.14 -21.75
N ARG A 478 -11.99 27.30 -22.58
CA ARG A 478 -11.29 27.75 -23.79
C ARG A 478 -12.26 28.39 -24.76
N ARG A 479 -11.88 29.54 -25.34
CA ARG A 479 -12.58 30.14 -26.45
C ARG A 479 -12.36 29.32 -27.70
N GLY A 480 -13.42 29.02 -28.45
CA GLY A 480 -13.33 28.33 -29.73
C GLY A 480 -12.63 29.18 -30.79
#